data_da6923da2c1868b2854a5163592efb79
#
_entry.id   da6923da2c1868b2854a5163592efb79
#
_cell.length_a   1.000
_cell.length_b   1.000
_cell.length_c   1.000
_cell.angle_alpha   90.00
_cell.angle_beta   90.00
_cell.angle_gamma   90.00
#
_symmetry.space_group_name_H-M   'P 1'
#
loop_
_entity.id
_entity.type
_entity.pdbx_description
1 polymer ?
#
loop_
_entity_poly.entity_id
_entity_poly.type
_entity_poly.pdbx_seq_one_letter_code
_entity_poly.pdbx_strand_id
1 'polypeptide(L)'
;MRYVALGDLVADCYYKNVGQDKELIKIDGGSSRFNVIANLAARGNSTCVISGCGQDLVGKIVLNSLMRLNVDTSFVIRKGNIRTRAYHLTVEGNKHICTKTCPICGNRTWYNQEVVTIEYYKKHIKKDDILILDGLKPENIPIIKTFPNEKVLDIGRIKRLDGLSNTEILNILQNKNIEILQLNETVEQYLIRRFKISKLLELFQILEPKFMIVTRGKEGADFVTQNHIIHKTLIHCQKEVDDTGAGDAFFSMFIQKYYENCKRISRGWIDETFLLANDLTTRVVSHLGARGHLYDGYYLKNINNCICKED
;
A
#
# COMPACT_ATOMS: atom_id res chain seq x y z
N MET A 1 18.53 -0.33 10.44
CA MET A 1 17.62 -0.05 9.34
C MET A 1 16.21 -0.46 9.76
N ARG A 2 15.23 0.43 9.63
CA ARG A 2 13.84 0.21 10.00
C ARG A 2 12.95 0.73 8.86
N TYR A 3 11.93 -0.03 8.48
CA TYR A 3 10.93 0.40 7.49
C TYR A 3 9.81 1.14 8.21
N VAL A 4 9.43 2.31 7.73
CA VAL A 4 8.46 3.18 8.38
C VAL A 4 7.35 3.58 7.41
N ALA A 5 6.10 3.23 7.72
CA ALA A 5 4.93 3.73 7.00
C ALA A 5 4.31 4.92 7.74
N LEU A 6 3.88 5.93 6.98
CA LEU A 6 3.39 7.21 7.48
C LEU A 6 1.94 7.45 7.06
N GLY A 7 1.17 8.19 7.86
CA GLY A 7 -0.20 8.62 7.56
C GLY A 7 -1.26 7.88 8.36
N ASP A 8 -2.55 8.18 8.12
CA ASP A 8 -3.63 7.63 8.93
C ASP A 8 -3.90 6.15 8.66
N LEU A 9 -4.19 5.40 9.72
CA LEU A 9 -4.65 4.02 9.62
C LEU A 9 -6.02 3.96 8.95
N VAL A 10 -6.22 2.92 8.15
CA VAL A 10 -7.45 2.68 7.40
C VAL A 10 -7.86 1.23 7.61
N ALA A 11 -9.16 0.99 7.75
CA ALA A 11 -9.73 -0.35 7.74
C ALA A 11 -10.26 -0.72 6.35
N ASP A 12 -10.20 -2.00 6.04
CA ASP A 12 -10.91 -2.64 4.95
C ASP A 12 -12.02 -3.52 5.54
N CYS A 13 -13.28 -3.17 5.23
CA CYS A 13 -14.48 -3.85 5.70
C CYS A 13 -15.07 -4.66 4.55
N TYR A 14 -15.10 -5.97 4.68
CA TYR A 14 -15.54 -6.90 3.64
C TYR A 14 -16.98 -7.33 3.86
N TYR A 15 -17.78 -7.28 2.79
CA TYR A 15 -19.21 -7.61 2.82
C TYR A 15 -19.53 -8.70 1.80
N LYS A 16 -20.50 -9.55 2.15
CA LYS A 16 -21.15 -10.47 1.22
C LYS A 16 -22.61 -10.05 1.01
N ASN A 17 -23.16 -10.38 -0.13
CA ASN A 17 -24.57 -10.23 -0.42
C ASN A 17 -25.34 -11.40 0.25
N VAL A 18 -26.41 -11.08 0.97
CA VAL A 18 -27.35 -12.06 1.57
C VAL A 18 -28.76 -11.65 1.13
N GLY A 19 -29.24 -12.23 0.03
CA GLY A 19 -30.47 -11.76 -0.62
C GLY A 19 -30.32 -10.32 -1.11
N GLN A 20 -31.19 -9.43 -0.61
CA GLN A 20 -31.13 -7.99 -0.92
C GLN A 20 -30.24 -7.20 0.07
N ASP A 21 -29.83 -7.84 1.16
CA ASP A 21 -29.04 -7.22 2.23
C ASP A 21 -27.54 -7.46 2.05
N LYS A 22 -26.75 -6.71 2.82
CA LYS A 22 -25.29 -6.89 2.92
C LYS A 22 -24.91 -7.24 4.35
N GLU A 23 -24.11 -8.28 4.49
CA GLU A 23 -23.56 -8.72 5.77
C GLU A 23 -22.07 -8.42 5.83
N LEU A 24 -21.63 -7.79 6.92
CA LEU A 24 -20.21 -7.56 7.20
C LEU A 24 -19.59 -8.89 7.66
N ILE A 25 -18.60 -9.39 6.91
CA ILE A 25 -17.98 -10.68 7.16
C ILE A 25 -16.57 -10.58 7.73
N LYS A 26 -15.87 -9.47 7.47
CA LYS A 26 -14.50 -9.28 7.97
C LYS A 26 -14.18 -7.79 8.09
N ILE A 27 -13.43 -7.43 9.14
CA ILE A 27 -12.72 -6.14 9.22
C ILE A 27 -11.23 -6.44 9.37
N ASP A 28 -10.40 -5.74 8.61
CA ASP A 28 -8.97 -5.88 8.67
C ASP A 28 -8.28 -4.52 8.47
N GLY A 29 -6.97 -4.48 8.69
CA GLY A 29 -6.19 -3.31 8.30
C GLY A 29 -6.04 -3.22 6.78
N GLY A 30 -6.18 -2.00 6.26
CA GLY A 30 -6.07 -1.68 4.84
C GLY A 30 -4.96 -0.67 4.55
N SER A 31 -4.98 -0.11 3.34
CA SER A 31 -4.00 0.81 2.74
C SER A 31 -2.69 0.15 2.33
N SER A 32 -2.28 0.45 1.09
CA SER A 32 -1.11 -0.12 0.41
C SER A 32 0.16 -0.09 1.27
N ARG A 33 0.56 1.07 1.78
CA ARG A 33 1.75 1.23 2.63
C ARG A 33 1.74 0.36 3.89
N PHE A 34 0.56 0.21 4.53
CA PHE A 34 0.45 -0.61 5.73
C PHE A 34 0.36 -2.09 5.41
N ASN A 35 -0.11 -2.48 4.22
CA ASN A 35 -0.03 -3.85 3.73
C ASN A 35 1.43 -4.22 3.42
N VAL A 36 2.21 -3.31 2.82
CA VAL A 36 3.66 -3.48 2.62
C VAL A 36 4.36 -3.68 3.97
N ILE A 37 4.10 -2.81 4.96
CA ILE A 37 4.68 -2.94 6.31
C ILE A 37 4.31 -4.27 6.97
N ALA A 38 3.05 -4.68 6.89
CA ALA A 38 2.57 -5.95 7.45
C ALA A 38 3.32 -7.14 6.85
N ASN A 39 3.50 -7.14 5.53
CA ASN A 39 4.25 -8.18 4.83
C ASN A 39 5.75 -8.17 5.18
N LEU A 40 6.36 -7.00 5.35
CA LEU A 40 7.76 -6.88 5.80
C LEU A 40 7.92 -7.40 7.23
N ALA A 41 7.03 -7.01 8.15
CA ALA A 41 7.05 -7.43 9.55
C ALA A 41 6.88 -8.95 9.69
N ALA A 42 5.94 -9.54 8.96
CA ALA A 42 5.69 -10.99 8.97
C ALA A 42 6.92 -11.80 8.53
N ARG A 43 7.85 -11.20 7.80
CA ARG A 43 9.14 -11.80 7.41
C ARG A 43 10.31 -11.39 8.31
N GLY A 44 10.03 -10.87 9.52
CA GLY A 44 11.03 -10.58 10.55
C GLY A 44 11.77 -9.25 10.38
N ASN A 45 11.32 -8.37 9.48
CA ASN A 45 11.96 -7.06 9.34
C ASN A 45 11.56 -6.11 10.47
N SER A 46 12.47 -5.22 10.86
CA SER A 46 12.18 -4.11 11.78
C SER A 46 11.25 -3.10 11.10
N THR A 47 10.05 -2.95 11.61
CA THR A 47 9.00 -2.12 11.01
C THR A 47 8.35 -1.22 12.04
N CYS A 48 7.87 -0.06 11.60
CA CYS A 48 7.21 0.91 12.45
C CYS A 48 6.11 1.64 11.67
N VAL A 49 5.08 2.08 12.38
CA VAL A 49 4.08 2.99 11.84
C VAL A 49 4.04 4.28 12.67
N ILE A 50 4.14 5.43 11.99
CA ILE A 50 3.90 6.75 12.58
C ILE A 50 2.60 7.25 11.98
N SER A 51 1.52 7.18 12.75
CA SER A 51 0.18 7.16 12.21
C SER A 51 -0.86 7.75 13.17
N GLY A 52 -2.10 7.83 12.73
CA GLY A 52 -3.24 8.22 13.55
C GLY A 52 -4.49 7.41 13.25
N CYS A 53 -5.34 7.24 14.29
CA CYS A 53 -6.66 6.63 14.16
C CYS A 53 -7.61 7.12 15.26
N GLY A 54 -8.89 6.76 15.15
CA GLY A 54 -9.89 6.94 16.21
C GLY A 54 -9.65 6.02 17.41
N GLN A 55 -10.25 6.36 18.54
CA GLN A 55 -10.36 5.47 19.70
C GLN A 55 -11.51 4.46 19.58
N ASP A 56 -12.14 4.41 18.40
CA ASP A 56 -13.24 3.52 18.08
C ASP A 56 -12.80 2.04 17.93
N LEU A 57 -13.78 1.15 17.80
CA LEU A 57 -13.56 -0.30 17.61
C LEU A 57 -12.76 -0.59 16.34
N VAL A 58 -13.03 0.14 15.26
CA VAL A 58 -12.35 -0.02 13.98
C VAL A 58 -10.85 0.30 14.12
N GLY A 59 -10.51 1.41 14.80
CA GLY A 59 -9.13 1.77 15.10
C GLY A 59 -8.41 0.74 15.95
N LYS A 60 -9.11 0.16 16.94
CA LYS A 60 -8.57 -0.93 17.76
C LYS A 60 -8.27 -2.18 16.93
N ILE A 61 -9.17 -2.57 16.01
CA ILE A 61 -8.97 -3.73 15.14
C ILE A 61 -7.76 -3.52 14.23
N VAL A 62 -7.68 -2.37 13.54
CA VAL A 62 -6.59 -2.06 12.62
C VAL A 62 -5.24 -2.01 13.36
N LEU A 63 -5.19 -1.40 14.54
CA LEU A 63 -3.98 -1.35 15.36
C LEU A 63 -3.54 -2.75 15.80
N ASN A 64 -4.46 -3.56 16.32
CA ASN A 64 -4.18 -4.93 16.72
C ASN A 64 -3.69 -5.80 15.57
N SER A 65 -4.17 -5.56 14.34
CA SER A 65 -3.73 -6.30 13.16
C SER A 65 -2.25 -6.08 12.86
N LEU A 66 -1.71 -4.90 13.15
CA LEU A 66 -0.28 -4.59 13.00
C LEU A 66 0.54 -5.12 14.20
N MET A 67 0.02 -4.97 15.42
CA MET A 67 0.69 -5.45 16.63
C MET A 67 0.91 -6.97 16.62
N ARG A 68 -0.05 -7.74 16.10
CA ARG A 68 0.09 -9.21 15.92
C ARG A 68 1.25 -9.62 15.04
N LEU A 69 1.69 -8.74 14.14
CA LEU A 69 2.82 -8.95 13.25
C LEU A 69 4.12 -8.34 13.79
N ASN A 70 4.13 -7.92 15.06
CA ASN A 70 5.27 -7.26 15.71
C ASN A 70 5.68 -5.92 15.04
N VAL A 71 4.74 -5.22 14.40
CA VAL A 71 4.98 -3.85 13.94
C VAL A 71 5.06 -2.92 15.14
N ASP A 72 6.09 -2.09 15.24
CA ASP A 72 6.17 -1.03 16.26
C ASP A 72 5.08 0.01 16.01
N THR A 73 4.10 0.08 16.91
CA THR A 73 2.95 0.98 16.89
C THR A 73 3.02 2.07 17.96
N SER A 74 4.17 2.23 18.63
CA SER A 74 4.36 3.19 19.74
C SER A 74 4.10 4.63 19.34
N PHE A 75 4.17 4.95 18.05
CA PHE A 75 3.96 6.28 17.50
C PHE A 75 2.60 6.46 16.82
N VAL A 76 1.62 5.64 17.19
CA VAL A 76 0.24 5.80 16.71
C VAL A 76 -0.55 6.70 17.67
N ILE A 77 -0.99 7.84 17.17
CA ILE A 77 -1.86 8.77 17.91
C ILE A 77 -3.30 8.26 17.80
N ARG A 78 -3.94 8.07 18.97
CA ARG A 78 -5.37 7.73 19.03
C ARG A 78 -6.16 8.92 19.58
N LYS A 79 -7.22 9.34 18.87
CA LYS A 79 -8.04 10.48 19.28
C LYS A 79 -9.51 10.07 19.44
N GLY A 80 -10.13 10.45 20.57
CA GLY A 80 -11.52 10.10 20.88
C GLY A 80 -12.56 10.87 20.05
N ASN A 81 -12.20 12.04 19.55
CA ASN A 81 -13.10 12.90 18.77
C ASN A 81 -13.03 12.67 17.25
N ILE A 82 -12.35 11.63 16.80
CA ILE A 82 -12.27 11.25 15.39
C ILE A 82 -12.64 9.79 15.21
N ARG A 83 -13.13 9.45 14.02
CA ARG A 83 -13.40 8.07 13.61
C ARG A 83 -12.31 7.55 12.67
N THR A 84 -11.99 6.27 12.82
CA THR A 84 -11.05 5.60 11.93
C THR A 84 -11.65 5.48 10.53
N ARG A 85 -10.86 5.82 9.51
CA ARG A 85 -11.26 5.71 8.10
C ARG A 85 -11.49 4.26 7.73
N ALA A 86 -12.52 4.00 6.92
CA ALA A 86 -12.78 2.66 6.40
C ALA A 86 -13.12 2.70 4.90
N TYR A 87 -12.63 1.70 4.18
CA TYR A 87 -13.16 1.28 2.90
C TYR A 87 -14.13 0.12 3.10
N HIS A 88 -15.17 0.09 2.28
CA HIS A 88 -16.16 -0.97 2.25
C HIS A 88 -16.03 -1.72 0.93
N LEU A 89 -15.69 -2.99 1.01
CA LEU A 89 -15.44 -3.87 -0.13
C LEU A 89 -16.57 -4.90 -0.21
N THR A 90 -17.30 -4.89 -1.30
CA THR A 90 -18.31 -5.92 -1.60
C THR A 90 -17.79 -6.77 -2.76
N VAL A 91 -17.86 -8.08 -2.60
CA VAL A 91 -17.52 -9.02 -3.66
C VAL A 91 -18.76 -9.27 -4.51
N GLU A 92 -18.71 -8.92 -5.79
CA GLU A 92 -19.77 -9.19 -6.78
C GLU A 92 -19.17 -9.98 -7.95
N GLY A 93 -19.36 -11.30 -7.93
CA GLY A 93 -18.66 -12.21 -8.84
C GLY A 93 -17.14 -12.14 -8.61
N ASN A 94 -16.38 -11.82 -9.65
CA ASN A 94 -14.92 -11.65 -9.60
C ASN A 94 -14.49 -10.18 -9.45
N LYS A 95 -15.41 -9.26 -9.10
CA LYS A 95 -15.12 -7.84 -8.97
C LYS A 95 -15.28 -7.38 -7.52
N HIS A 96 -14.34 -6.57 -7.07
CA HIS A 96 -14.44 -5.87 -5.80
C HIS A 96 -14.95 -4.45 -6.02
N ILE A 97 -16.12 -4.15 -5.45
CA ILE A 97 -16.64 -2.78 -5.39
C ILE A 97 -16.13 -2.17 -4.10
N CYS A 98 -15.27 -1.15 -4.23
CA CYS A 98 -14.71 -0.43 -3.10
C CYS A 98 -15.37 0.96 -2.96
N THR A 99 -16.00 1.21 -1.83
CA THR A 99 -16.66 2.49 -1.52
C THR A 99 -16.15 3.10 -0.22
N LYS A 100 -16.44 4.39 -0.03
CA LYS A 100 -16.19 5.13 1.23
C LYS A 100 -17.49 5.33 2.02
N THR A 101 -18.54 4.63 1.63
CA THR A 101 -19.87 4.70 2.20
C THR A 101 -20.27 3.31 2.66
N CYS A 102 -20.71 3.20 3.90
CA CYS A 102 -21.15 1.93 4.46
C CYS A 102 -22.38 1.41 3.70
N PRO A 103 -22.34 0.18 3.19
CA PRO A 103 -23.44 -0.37 2.41
C PRO A 103 -24.67 -0.75 3.25
N ILE A 104 -24.55 -0.77 4.58
CA ILE A 104 -25.65 -1.09 5.50
C ILE A 104 -26.44 0.16 5.90
N CYS A 105 -25.77 1.24 6.31
CA CYS A 105 -26.42 2.44 6.85
C CYS A 105 -26.29 3.68 5.97
N GLY A 106 -25.55 3.63 4.87
CA GLY A 106 -25.33 4.78 3.98
C GLY A 106 -24.38 5.86 4.51
N ASN A 107 -23.84 5.71 5.72
CA ASN A 107 -22.93 6.69 6.29
C ASN A 107 -21.58 6.68 5.60
N ARG A 108 -21.05 7.89 5.36
CA ARG A 108 -19.69 8.06 4.85
C ARG A 108 -18.69 7.77 5.97
N THR A 109 -17.69 6.93 5.69
CA THR A 109 -16.64 6.52 6.63
C THR A 109 -15.26 7.02 6.25
N TRP A 110 -15.21 8.03 5.39
CA TRP A 110 -13.97 8.69 4.99
C TRP A 110 -13.99 10.14 5.46
N TYR A 111 -13.18 10.42 6.46
CA TYR A 111 -13.10 11.72 7.10
C TYR A 111 -11.83 12.45 6.66
N ASN A 112 -11.93 13.76 6.34
CA ASN A 112 -10.77 14.61 6.08
C ASN A 112 -10.24 15.12 7.42
N GLN A 113 -9.39 14.33 8.05
CA GLN A 113 -8.78 14.68 9.33
C GLN A 113 -7.30 14.37 9.25
N GLU A 114 -6.45 15.38 9.45
CA GLU A 114 -5.03 15.16 9.66
C GLU A 114 -4.83 14.89 11.15
N VAL A 115 -4.48 13.66 11.47
CA VAL A 115 -4.22 13.23 12.85
C VAL A 115 -2.76 13.48 13.21
N VAL A 116 -1.86 13.37 12.23
CA VAL A 116 -0.41 13.42 12.40
C VAL A 116 0.17 14.58 11.61
N THR A 117 0.90 15.48 12.31
CA THR A 117 1.54 16.63 11.68
C THR A 117 2.95 16.31 11.16
N ILE A 118 3.49 17.18 10.31
CA ILE A 118 4.86 17.06 9.79
C ILE A 118 5.90 17.15 10.93
N GLU A 119 5.63 17.95 11.95
CA GLU A 119 6.49 18.11 13.14
C GLU A 119 6.53 16.82 13.95
N TYR A 120 5.40 16.09 14.04
CA TYR A 120 5.36 14.79 14.68
C TYR A 120 6.21 13.76 13.92
N TYR A 121 6.13 13.75 12.59
CA TYR A 121 7.01 12.92 11.78
C TYR A 121 8.49 13.24 11.99
N LYS A 122 8.87 14.53 11.98
CA LYS A 122 10.26 14.97 12.23
C LYS A 122 10.80 14.48 13.57
N LYS A 123 9.95 14.41 14.59
CA LYS A 123 10.34 13.96 15.94
C LYS A 123 10.62 12.46 16.00
N HIS A 124 9.94 11.63 15.19
CA HIS A 124 9.95 10.18 15.36
C HIS A 124 10.61 9.41 14.20
N ILE A 125 10.83 10.03 13.05
CA ILE A 125 11.61 9.46 11.95
C ILE A 125 13.11 9.58 12.30
N LYS A 126 13.79 8.44 12.25
CA LYS A 126 15.24 8.36 12.46
C LYS A 126 15.97 8.53 11.12
N LYS A 127 17.24 8.95 11.17
CA LYS A 127 18.08 9.21 9.99
C LYS A 127 18.15 8.01 9.02
N ASP A 128 18.23 6.79 9.57
CA ASP A 128 18.42 5.57 8.79
C ASP A 128 17.11 4.80 8.54
N ASP A 129 15.96 5.44 8.77
CA ASP A 129 14.65 4.87 8.43
C ASP A 129 14.41 4.94 6.92
N ILE A 130 13.77 3.88 6.39
CA ILE A 130 13.29 3.82 5.02
C ILE A 130 11.80 4.14 5.03
N LEU A 131 11.39 5.17 4.31
CA LEU A 131 10.00 5.63 4.30
C LEU A 131 9.19 4.92 3.21
N ILE A 132 8.12 4.25 3.62
CA ILE A 132 7.16 3.59 2.72
C ILE A 132 5.98 4.52 2.48
N LEU A 133 5.79 4.95 1.23
CA LEU A 133 4.80 5.94 0.84
C LEU A 133 3.90 5.41 -0.29
N ASP A 134 2.64 5.84 -0.30
CA ASP A 134 1.66 5.45 -1.30
C ASP A 134 1.10 6.65 -2.07
N GLY A 135 1.76 7.02 -3.15
CA GLY A 135 1.35 8.07 -4.08
C GLY A 135 1.75 9.48 -3.69
N LEU A 136 1.54 10.39 -4.63
CA LEU A 136 1.79 11.83 -4.49
C LEU A 136 0.55 12.50 -3.88
N LYS A 137 0.15 12.07 -2.72
CA LYS A 137 -0.96 12.66 -1.96
C LYS A 137 -0.51 13.96 -1.29
N PRO A 138 -1.43 14.91 -1.01
CA PRO A 138 -1.11 16.14 -0.30
C PRO A 138 -0.31 15.92 0.98
N GLU A 139 -0.65 14.89 1.76
CA GLU A 139 0.06 14.52 2.98
C GLU A 139 1.47 13.95 2.76
N ASN A 140 1.72 13.29 1.61
CA ASN A 140 3.02 12.68 1.30
C ASN A 140 4.01 13.67 0.66
N ILE A 141 3.51 14.66 -0.08
CA ILE A 141 4.35 15.62 -0.81
C ILE A 141 5.33 16.37 0.11
N PRO A 142 4.90 16.94 1.26
CA PRO A 142 5.83 17.57 2.19
C PRO A 142 6.89 16.60 2.70
N ILE A 143 6.51 15.32 2.97
CA ILE A 143 7.43 14.29 3.44
C ILE A 143 8.48 13.99 2.36
N ILE A 144 8.05 13.79 1.11
CA ILE A 144 8.97 13.50 -0.01
C ILE A 144 9.96 14.65 -0.19
N LYS A 145 9.49 15.90 -0.07
CA LYS A 145 10.32 17.10 -0.30
C LYS A 145 11.30 17.40 0.83
N THR A 146 10.91 17.15 2.08
CA THR A 146 11.66 17.66 3.24
C THR A 146 12.53 16.64 3.95
N PHE A 147 12.19 15.34 3.88
CA PHE A 147 12.97 14.31 4.57
C PHE A 147 14.10 13.79 3.69
N PRO A 148 15.35 13.77 4.18
CA PRO A 148 16.51 13.25 3.43
C PRO A 148 16.54 11.72 3.33
N ASN A 149 15.67 11.04 4.09
CA ASN A 149 15.58 9.58 4.14
C ASN A 149 15.38 8.95 2.78
N GLU A 150 15.82 7.70 2.63
CA GLU A 150 15.46 6.85 1.49
C GLU A 150 13.97 6.57 1.48
N LYS A 151 13.40 6.56 0.28
CA LYS A 151 11.96 6.41 0.07
C LYS A 151 11.68 5.28 -0.90
N VAL A 152 10.66 4.55 -0.58
CA VAL A 152 10.04 3.56 -1.45
C VAL A 152 8.61 4.04 -1.71
N LEU A 153 8.27 4.23 -2.96
CA LEU A 153 7.04 4.91 -3.37
C LEU A 153 6.22 4.03 -4.32
N ASP A 154 4.96 3.79 -3.96
CA ASP A 154 3.96 3.19 -4.85
C ASP A 154 3.00 4.24 -5.40
N ILE A 155 2.92 4.41 -6.72
CA ILE A 155 1.91 5.25 -7.38
C ILE A 155 0.93 4.33 -8.10
N GLY A 156 0.06 3.69 -7.34
CA GLY A 156 -0.88 2.71 -7.86
C GLY A 156 -2.18 3.28 -8.46
N ARG A 157 -2.41 4.61 -8.48
CA ARG A 157 -3.67 5.21 -8.96
C ARG A 157 -3.44 6.58 -9.60
N ILE A 158 -4.03 6.81 -10.80
CA ILE A 158 -3.96 8.10 -11.52
C ILE A 158 -4.46 9.26 -10.65
N LYS A 159 -5.53 9.08 -9.88
CA LYS A 159 -6.06 10.11 -8.96
C LYS A 159 -5.04 10.67 -7.96
N ARG A 160 -3.91 10.00 -7.76
CA ARG A 160 -2.81 10.48 -6.92
C ARG A 160 -1.90 11.49 -7.64
N LEU A 161 -2.13 11.70 -8.94
CA LEU A 161 -1.44 12.65 -9.80
C LEU A 161 -2.36 13.80 -10.23
N ASP A 162 -3.66 13.72 -9.91
CA ASP A 162 -4.63 14.74 -10.28
C ASP A 162 -4.32 16.07 -9.59
N GLY A 163 -4.47 17.15 -10.34
CA GLY A 163 -4.20 18.51 -9.85
C GLY A 163 -2.72 18.91 -9.84
N LEU A 164 -1.79 17.99 -10.11
CA LEU A 164 -0.35 18.31 -10.24
C LEU A 164 0.00 18.56 -11.71
N SER A 165 0.75 19.62 -11.99
CA SER A 165 1.39 19.83 -13.31
C SER A 165 2.56 18.85 -13.52
N ASN A 166 3.05 18.73 -14.78
CA ASN A 166 4.25 17.93 -15.07
C ASN A 166 5.46 18.42 -14.27
N THR A 167 5.65 19.72 -14.22
CA THR A 167 6.76 20.34 -13.45
C THR A 167 6.66 20.02 -11.95
N GLU A 168 5.45 20.04 -11.38
CA GLU A 168 5.26 19.68 -9.97
C GLU A 168 5.58 18.22 -9.71
N ILE A 169 5.15 17.29 -10.58
CA ILE A 169 5.48 15.86 -10.45
C ILE A 169 7.00 15.67 -10.46
N LEU A 170 7.70 16.30 -11.40
CA LEU A 170 9.17 16.22 -11.50
C LEU A 170 9.84 16.82 -10.25
N ASN A 171 9.43 18.00 -9.83
CA ASN A 171 9.96 18.63 -8.61
C ASN A 171 9.72 17.83 -7.33
N ILE A 172 8.70 16.97 -7.32
CA ILE A 172 8.43 16.09 -6.19
C ILE A 172 9.30 14.83 -6.24
N LEU A 173 9.56 14.28 -7.43
CA LEU A 173 10.22 12.97 -7.57
C LEU A 173 11.73 13.07 -7.78
N GLN A 174 12.19 14.00 -8.62
CA GLN A 174 13.60 14.11 -8.97
C GLN A 174 14.47 14.48 -7.75
N ASN A 175 15.63 13.84 -7.63
CA ASN A 175 16.62 14.10 -6.58
C ASN A 175 16.10 13.97 -5.14
N LYS A 176 15.09 13.10 -4.89
CA LYS A 176 14.45 12.94 -3.59
C LYS A 176 14.74 11.61 -2.90
N ASN A 177 15.83 10.93 -3.27
CA ASN A 177 16.19 9.62 -2.72
C ASN A 177 15.05 8.59 -2.86
N ILE A 178 14.42 8.54 -4.04
CA ILE A 178 13.46 7.50 -4.38
C ILE A 178 14.26 6.26 -4.80
N GLU A 179 14.40 5.33 -3.87
CA GLU A 179 15.17 4.09 -4.11
C GLU A 179 14.38 3.14 -5.02
N ILE A 180 13.09 2.94 -4.71
CA ILE A 180 12.22 2.10 -5.54
C ILE A 180 10.93 2.86 -5.82
N LEU A 181 10.57 2.93 -7.10
CA LEU A 181 9.29 3.44 -7.57
C LEU A 181 8.46 2.29 -8.15
N GLN A 182 7.30 2.03 -7.60
CA GLN A 182 6.32 1.11 -8.19
C GLN A 182 5.22 1.90 -8.89
N LEU A 183 4.88 1.48 -10.10
CA LEU A 183 3.73 1.91 -10.87
C LEU A 183 2.91 0.67 -11.26
N ASN A 184 1.61 0.84 -11.52
CA ASN A 184 0.91 -0.13 -12.34
C ASN A 184 0.84 0.33 -13.80
N GLU A 185 0.50 -0.57 -14.71
CA GLU A 185 0.39 -0.31 -16.14
C GLU A 185 -0.47 0.92 -16.47
N THR A 186 -1.61 1.08 -15.78
CA THR A 186 -2.53 2.21 -16.02
C THR A 186 -1.85 3.56 -15.71
N VAL A 187 -1.09 3.63 -14.63
CA VAL A 187 -0.35 4.84 -14.23
C VAL A 187 0.85 5.08 -15.16
N GLU A 188 1.57 4.03 -15.53
CA GLU A 188 2.66 4.10 -16.51
C GLU A 188 2.18 4.69 -17.83
N GLN A 189 1.14 4.12 -18.43
CA GLN A 189 0.57 4.59 -19.69
C GLN A 189 0.04 6.03 -19.60
N TYR A 190 -0.54 6.40 -18.46
CA TYR A 190 -0.97 7.78 -18.21
C TYR A 190 0.21 8.74 -18.20
N LEU A 191 1.31 8.41 -17.52
CA LEU A 191 2.51 9.25 -17.44
C LEU A 191 3.23 9.35 -18.78
N ILE A 192 3.35 8.24 -19.53
CA ILE A 192 3.92 8.23 -20.88
C ILE A 192 3.18 9.23 -21.77
N ARG A 193 1.84 9.14 -21.83
CA ARG A 193 1.02 10.10 -22.62
C ARG A 193 1.17 11.53 -22.13
N ARG A 194 1.18 11.72 -20.81
CA ARG A 194 1.25 13.03 -20.18
C ARG A 194 2.57 13.74 -20.41
N PHE A 195 3.70 13.02 -20.37
CA PHE A 195 5.03 13.55 -20.67
C PHE A 195 5.35 13.58 -22.17
N LYS A 196 4.45 13.05 -23.02
CA LYS A 196 4.64 12.97 -24.50
C LYS A 196 5.90 12.20 -24.87
N ILE A 197 6.18 11.11 -24.19
CA ILE A 197 7.28 10.17 -24.46
C ILE A 197 6.72 8.87 -25.04
N SER A 198 7.59 8.01 -25.57
CA SER A 198 7.18 6.77 -26.24
C SER A 198 7.63 5.49 -25.55
N LYS A 199 8.63 5.58 -24.65
CA LYS A 199 9.29 4.41 -24.06
C LYS A 199 9.31 4.46 -22.55
N LEU A 200 9.15 3.31 -21.93
CA LEU A 200 9.24 3.13 -20.48
C LEU A 200 10.61 3.56 -19.91
N LEU A 201 11.69 3.36 -20.66
CA LEU A 201 13.03 3.79 -20.26
C LEU A 201 13.15 5.33 -20.20
N GLU A 202 12.49 6.04 -21.11
CA GLU A 202 12.41 7.52 -21.06
C GLU A 202 11.67 7.98 -19.80
N LEU A 203 10.58 7.29 -19.41
CA LEU A 203 9.87 7.59 -18.18
C LEU A 203 10.77 7.39 -16.96
N PHE A 204 11.53 6.29 -16.91
CA PHE A 204 12.51 6.04 -15.86
C PHE A 204 13.54 7.16 -15.76
N GLN A 205 14.10 7.59 -16.89
CA GLN A 205 15.09 8.66 -16.96
C GLN A 205 14.53 10.02 -16.50
N ILE A 206 13.25 10.31 -16.81
CA ILE A 206 12.58 11.54 -16.39
C ILE A 206 12.26 11.55 -14.91
N LEU A 207 11.82 10.41 -14.33
CA LEU A 207 11.41 10.33 -12.93
C LEU A 207 12.58 10.09 -11.95
N GLU A 208 13.72 9.61 -12.46
CA GLU A 208 15.00 9.42 -11.74
C GLU A 208 14.94 8.53 -10.48
N PRO A 209 14.14 7.44 -10.39
CA PRO A 209 14.28 6.51 -9.30
C PRO A 209 15.57 5.68 -9.46
N LYS A 210 16.05 5.02 -8.39
CA LYS A 210 17.16 4.08 -8.52
C LYS A 210 16.74 2.76 -9.16
N PHE A 211 15.51 2.35 -8.91
CA PHE A 211 14.88 1.15 -9.46
C PHE A 211 13.38 1.40 -9.68
N MET A 212 12.83 0.95 -10.80
CA MET A 212 11.41 1.07 -11.07
C MET A 212 10.80 -0.29 -11.40
N ILE A 213 9.62 -0.54 -10.85
CA ILE A 213 8.81 -1.73 -11.08
C ILE A 213 7.48 -1.28 -11.69
N VAL A 214 7.09 -1.88 -12.82
CA VAL A 214 5.78 -1.66 -13.43
C VAL A 214 5.00 -2.97 -13.39
N THR A 215 3.97 -3.04 -12.56
CA THR A 215 3.12 -4.24 -12.47
C THR A 215 2.06 -4.25 -13.57
N ARG A 216 1.86 -5.42 -14.20
CA ARG A 216 0.94 -5.66 -15.33
C ARG A 216 -0.14 -6.69 -15.01
N GLY A 217 -0.54 -6.76 -13.73
CA GLY A 217 -1.53 -7.73 -13.27
C GLY A 217 -1.11 -9.17 -13.60
N LYS A 218 -1.96 -9.91 -14.27
CA LYS A 218 -1.71 -11.33 -14.63
C LYS A 218 -0.58 -11.51 -15.67
N GLU A 219 -0.18 -10.48 -16.37
CA GLU A 219 0.93 -10.52 -17.33
C GLU A 219 2.30 -10.40 -16.67
N GLY A 220 2.35 -10.06 -15.37
CA GLY A 220 3.59 -10.02 -14.63
C GLY A 220 4.09 -8.62 -14.31
N ALA A 221 5.38 -8.35 -14.52
CA ALA A 221 5.98 -7.06 -14.22
C ALA A 221 7.21 -6.76 -15.08
N ASP A 222 7.45 -5.46 -15.32
CA ASP A 222 8.68 -4.95 -15.87
C ASP A 222 9.55 -4.35 -14.76
N PHE A 223 10.84 -4.65 -14.84
CA PHE A 223 11.86 -4.17 -13.94
C PHE A 223 12.80 -3.27 -14.72
N VAL A 224 12.85 -1.99 -14.32
CA VAL A 224 13.56 -0.95 -15.06
C VAL A 224 14.73 -0.43 -14.25
N THR A 225 15.88 -0.46 -14.84
CA THR A 225 17.12 0.14 -14.35
C THR A 225 17.60 1.18 -15.37
N GLN A 226 18.71 1.83 -15.08
CA GLN A 226 19.26 2.90 -15.96
C GLN A 226 19.40 2.49 -17.44
N ASN A 227 19.73 1.21 -17.70
CA ASN A 227 20.07 0.75 -19.04
C ASN A 227 19.21 -0.41 -19.57
N HIS A 228 18.37 -1.00 -18.72
CA HIS A 228 17.68 -2.25 -19.05
C HIS A 228 16.25 -2.26 -18.58
N ILE A 229 15.40 -2.92 -19.35
CA ILE A 229 14.06 -3.35 -18.98
C ILE A 229 14.05 -4.87 -19.02
N ILE A 230 13.64 -5.50 -17.94
CA ILE A 230 13.51 -6.96 -17.83
C ILE A 230 12.03 -7.25 -17.55
N HIS A 231 11.38 -7.97 -18.47
CA HIS A 231 10.02 -8.46 -18.26
C HIS A 231 10.02 -9.84 -17.61
N LYS A 232 9.09 -10.07 -16.69
CA LYS A 232 8.83 -11.36 -16.07
C LYS A 232 7.34 -11.66 -16.10
N THR A 233 6.96 -12.82 -16.59
CA THR A 233 5.58 -13.29 -16.63
C THR A 233 5.24 -14.03 -15.35
N LEU A 234 4.07 -13.74 -14.76
CA LEU A 234 3.60 -14.43 -13.57
C LEU A 234 3.34 -15.92 -13.84
N ILE A 235 3.66 -16.75 -12.84
CA ILE A 235 3.18 -18.11 -12.77
C ILE A 235 1.80 -18.06 -12.11
N HIS A 236 0.75 -18.39 -12.86
CA HIS A 236 -0.62 -18.21 -12.41
C HIS A 236 -0.98 -19.06 -11.18
N CYS A 237 -1.75 -18.46 -10.28
CA CYS A 237 -2.40 -19.15 -9.18
C CYS A 237 -3.62 -19.94 -9.70
N GLN A 238 -3.75 -21.20 -9.27
CA GLN A 238 -4.89 -22.05 -9.65
C GLN A 238 -6.18 -21.67 -8.89
N LYS A 239 -6.07 -21.03 -7.74
CA LYS A 239 -7.21 -20.65 -6.87
C LYS A 239 -7.10 -19.19 -6.46
N GLU A 240 -7.77 -18.32 -7.18
CA GLU A 240 -7.88 -16.90 -6.86
C GLU A 240 -9.19 -16.66 -6.08
N VAL A 241 -9.08 -16.10 -4.89
CA VAL A 241 -10.19 -15.72 -4.01
C VAL A 241 -10.36 -14.21 -4.01
N ASP A 242 -9.25 -13.46 -3.86
CA ASP A 242 -9.25 -12.00 -3.72
C ASP A 242 -7.86 -11.46 -4.12
N ASP A 243 -7.80 -10.58 -5.09
CA ASP A 243 -6.55 -9.95 -5.55
C ASP A 243 -6.11 -8.74 -4.72
N THR A 244 -6.89 -8.36 -3.71
CA THR A 244 -6.58 -7.22 -2.83
C THR A 244 -5.25 -7.45 -2.11
N GLY A 245 -4.32 -6.50 -2.26
CA GLY A 245 -3.00 -6.54 -1.62
C GLY A 245 -1.95 -7.38 -2.35
N ALA A 246 -2.27 -8.02 -3.48
CA ALA A 246 -1.31 -8.77 -4.29
C ALA A 246 -0.10 -7.91 -4.69
N GLY A 247 -0.35 -6.70 -5.21
CA GLY A 247 0.70 -5.74 -5.56
C GLY A 247 1.51 -5.26 -4.36
N ASP A 248 0.87 -5.09 -3.19
CA ASP A 248 1.55 -4.68 -1.95
C ASP A 248 2.51 -5.77 -1.45
N ALA A 249 2.07 -7.02 -1.49
CA ALA A 249 2.88 -8.18 -1.11
C ALA A 249 4.05 -8.37 -2.07
N PHE A 250 3.79 -8.31 -3.38
CA PHE A 250 4.82 -8.36 -4.43
C PHE A 250 5.88 -7.28 -4.18
N PHE A 251 5.46 -6.04 -4.01
CA PHE A 251 6.35 -4.91 -3.75
C PHE A 251 7.16 -5.07 -2.48
N SER A 252 6.55 -5.55 -1.40
CA SER A 252 7.21 -5.78 -0.12
C SER A 252 8.39 -6.78 -0.23
N MET A 253 8.29 -7.79 -1.10
CA MET A 253 9.37 -8.74 -1.34
C MET A 253 10.55 -8.06 -2.05
N PHE A 254 10.28 -7.26 -3.07
CA PHE A 254 11.34 -6.51 -3.77
C PHE A 254 12.02 -5.49 -2.86
N ILE A 255 11.27 -4.80 -2.00
CA ILE A 255 11.83 -3.88 -0.99
C ILE A 255 12.81 -4.63 -0.09
N GLN A 256 12.37 -5.72 0.53
CA GLN A 256 13.23 -6.52 1.42
C GLN A 256 14.50 -6.98 0.72
N LYS A 257 14.35 -7.63 -0.45
CA LYS A 257 15.49 -8.20 -1.19
C LYS A 257 16.46 -7.15 -1.73
N TYR A 258 15.96 -5.97 -2.09
CA TYR A 258 16.78 -4.84 -2.51
C TYR A 258 17.73 -4.38 -1.41
N TYR A 259 17.25 -4.23 -0.18
CA TYR A 259 18.06 -3.82 0.94
C TYR A 259 18.95 -4.97 1.48
N GLU A 260 18.48 -6.20 1.49
CA GLU A 260 19.30 -7.38 1.82
C GLU A 260 20.47 -7.54 0.86
N ASN A 261 20.31 -7.23 -0.41
CA ASN A 261 21.34 -7.30 -1.44
C ASN A 261 22.19 -6.02 -1.54
N CYS A 262 22.21 -5.19 -0.49
CA CYS A 262 22.95 -3.92 -0.48
C CYS A 262 22.64 -3.04 -1.70
N LYS A 263 21.41 -3.03 -2.16
CA LYS A 263 20.90 -2.25 -3.31
C LYS A 263 21.52 -2.59 -4.66
N ARG A 264 22.15 -3.76 -4.77
CA ARG A 264 22.72 -4.23 -6.03
C ARG A 264 21.65 -4.94 -6.84
N ILE A 265 21.46 -4.52 -8.08
CA ILE A 265 20.47 -5.08 -9.01
C ILE A 265 21.22 -5.79 -10.12
N SER A 266 20.93 -7.08 -10.29
CA SER A 266 21.38 -7.89 -11.42
C SER A 266 20.19 -8.65 -12.00
N ARG A 267 20.33 -9.19 -13.19
CA ARG A 267 19.30 -10.03 -13.79
C ARG A 267 19.00 -11.26 -12.92
N GLY A 268 20.02 -11.96 -12.42
CA GLY A 268 19.85 -13.12 -11.55
C GLY A 268 19.12 -12.76 -10.26
N TRP A 269 19.46 -11.61 -9.64
CA TRP A 269 18.75 -11.12 -8.46
C TRP A 269 17.27 -10.82 -8.75
N ILE A 270 16.95 -10.23 -9.92
CA ILE A 270 15.55 -10.01 -10.34
C ILE A 270 14.84 -11.37 -10.48
N ASP A 271 15.48 -12.35 -11.13
CA ASP A 271 14.90 -13.67 -11.36
C ASP A 271 14.55 -14.39 -10.05
N GLU A 272 15.47 -14.44 -9.11
CA GLU A 272 15.28 -15.04 -7.78
C GLU A 272 14.21 -14.29 -6.96
N THR A 273 14.30 -12.94 -6.93
CA THR A 273 13.34 -12.13 -6.17
C THR A 273 11.94 -12.24 -6.75
N PHE A 274 11.82 -12.31 -8.08
CA PHE A 274 10.54 -12.47 -8.75
C PHE A 274 9.85 -13.80 -8.38
N LEU A 275 10.59 -14.91 -8.33
CA LEU A 275 10.05 -16.20 -7.91
C LEU A 275 9.49 -16.16 -6.48
N LEU A 276 10.23 -15.54 -5.55
CA LEU A 276 9.77 -15.35 -4.17
C LEU A 276 8.55 -14.43 -4.08
N ALA A 277 8.54 -13.35 -4.86
CA ALA A 277 7.42 -12.42 -4.91
C ALA A 277 6.17 -13.06 -5.53
N ASN A 278 6.33 -13.88 -6.55
CA ASN A 278 5.24 -14.63 -7.17
C ASN A 278 4.63 -15.66 -6.21
N ASP A 279 5.45 -16.41 -5.46
CA ASP A 279 4.98 -17.35 -4.44
C ASP A 279 4.19 -16.61 -3.34
N LEU A 280 4.72 -15.49 -2.84
CA LEU A 280 4.02 -14.68 -1.85
C LEU A 280 2.69 -14.14 -2.39
N THR A 281 2.67 -13.63 -3.61
CA THR A 281 1.45 -13.11 -4.27
C THR A 281 0.41 -14.21 -4.44
N THR A 282 0.83 -15.41 -4.83
CA THR A 282 -0.06 -16.59 -4.95
C THR A 282 -0.74 -16.92 -3.62
N ARG A 283 0.00 -16.84 -2.52
CA ARG A 283 -0.58 -17.01 -1.17
C ARG A 283 -1.56 -15.90 -0.83
N VAL A 284 -1.25 -14.64 -1.15
CA VAL A 284 -2.18 -13.52 -0.92
C VAL A 284 -3.49 -13.73 -1.63
N VAL A 285 -3.47 -13.97 -2.94
CA VAL A 285 -4.69 -14.07 -3.75
C VAL A 285 -5.54 -15.30 -3.44
N SER A 286 -5.01 -16.28 -2.73
CA SER A 286 -5.77 -17.46 -2.25
C SER A 286 -6.57 -17.21 -0.96
N HIS A 287 -6.50 -16.00 -0.38
CA HIS A 287 -7.19 -15.62 0.86
C HIS A 287 -8.03 -14.36 0.69
N LEU A 288 -9.04 -14.18 1.53
CA LEU A 288 -9.84 -12.96 1.55
C LEU A 288 -9.09 -11.82 2.26
N GLY A 289 -8.88 -10.72 1.56
CA GLY A 289 -8.27 -9.49 2.07
C GLY A 289 -6.74 -9.47 2.00
N ALA A 290 -6.18 -8.28 1.93
CA ALA A 290 -4.76 -8.03 1.70
C ALA A 290 -3.80 -8.68 2.71
N ARG A 291 -4.28 -9.03 3.90
CA ARG A 291 -3.52 -9.65 4.99
C ARG A 291 -4.04 -11.03 5.38
N GLY A 292 -5.04 -11.57 4.66
CA GLY A 292 -5.65 -12.85 4.99
C GLY A 292 -4.68 -14.04 5.05
N HIS A 293 -3.60 -13.98 4.29
CA HIS A 293 -2.52 -14.98 4.28
C HIS A 293 -1.55 -14.87 5.47
N LEU A 294 -1.60 -13.78 6.25
CA LEU A 294 -0.71 -13.55 7.40
C LEU A 294 -1.32 -14.03 8.72
N TYR A 295 -2.63 -13.96 8.83
CA TYR A 295 -3.39 -14.39 9.99
C TYR A 295 -4.88 -14.48 9.63
N ASP A 296 -5.63 -15.23 10.43
CA ASP A 296 -7.10 -15.16 10.37
C ASP A 296 -7.53 -13.78 10.86
N GLY A 297 -8.11 -12.97 9.96
CA GLY A 297 -8.63 -11.65 10.30
C GLY A 297 -9.77 -11.72 11.31
N TYR A 298 -10.25 -10.57 11.79
CA TYR A 298 -11.46 -10.53 12.60
C TYR A 298 -12.67 -10.93 11.75
N TYR A 299 -13.10 -12.19 11.89
CA TYR A 299 -14.37 -12.66 11.39
C TYR A 299 -15.43 -12.29 12.44
N LEU A 300 -16.32 -11.40 12.07
CA LEU A 300 -17.43 -11.02 12.94
C LEU A 300 -18.56 -12.03 12.71
N LYS A 301 -18.73 -12.97 13.64
CA LYS A 301 -19.92 -13.83 13.64
C LYS A 301 -21.13 -13.00 14.10
N ASN A 302 -22.15 -12.86 13.24
CA ASN A 302 -23.47 -12.27 13.55
C ASN A 302 -23.47 -10.78 13.93
N ILE A 303 -22.71 -9.92 13.26
CA ILE A 303 -22.95 -8.49 13.37
C ILE A 303 -24.01 -8.06 12.34
N ASN A 304 -25.26 -8.09 12.76
CA ASN A 304 -26.36 -7.39 12.06
C ASN A 304 -26.23 -5.87 12.20
N ASN A 305 -25.22 -5.38 12.89
CA ASN A 305 -24.99 -3.98 13.19
C ASN A 305 -23.83 -3.43 12.36
N CYS A 306 -24.08 -2.30 11.77
CA CYS A 306 -23.13 -1.50 11.04
C CYS A 306 -22.05 -0.94 11.98
N ILE A 307 -20.77 -1.06 11.61
CA ILE A 307 -19.62 -0.47 12.34
C ILE A 307 -19.72 1.04 12.58
N CYS A 308 -20.62 1.73 11.87
CA CYS A 308 -20.83 3.17 11.99
C CYS A 308 -21.72 3.56 13.19
N LYS A 309 -22.34 2.63 13.87
CA LYS A 309 -23.26 2.85 15.00
C LYS A 309 -22.65 2.52 16.36
N GLU A 310 -21.43 1.97 16.38
CA GLU A 310 -20.73 1.72 17.63
C GLU A 310 -20.01 3.01 18.03
N ASP A 311 -20.53 3.65 19.08
CA ASP A 311 -19.91 4.76 19.81
C ASP A 311 -18.85 4.27 20.79
#